data_407c329c3bf249fec1533ff3c211abae
#
_entry.id   407c329c3bf249fec1533ff3c211abae
#
_cell.length_a   1.000
_cell.length_b   1.000
_cell.length_c   1.000
_cell.angle_alpha   90.00
_cell.angle_beta   90.00
_cell.angle_gamma   90.00
#
_symmetry.space_group_name_H-M   'P 1'
#
loop_
_entity.id
_entity.type
_entity.pdbx_description
1 polymer ?
#
loop_
_entity_poly.entity_id
_entity_poly.type
_entity_poly.pdbx_seq_one_letter_code
_entity_poly.pdbx_strand_id
1 'polypeptide(L)'
;DTYAVESKKKQINGLGILPTVTFLEKDKVLTQVRAREVSSGLEVFGYEIHHGRSRNLGGYQPAFKITERAGKRVKDFDGVLADRKNILGTYNHGLFDADNFRRDFLNRIRVKKGWLALNNAVSTNLNTEFERLADLVRKNIDMKLLYKILKAGI
;
A
#
# COMPACT_ATOMS: atom_id res chain seq x y z
N ASP A 1 3.11 23.18 1.08
CA ASP A 1 1.87 23.21 0.28
C ASP A 1 1.70 24.57 -0.39
N THR A 2 2.47 24.79 -1.46
CA THR A 2 2.49 26.07 -2.18
C THR A 2 1.15 26.35 -2.88
N TYR A 3 0.42 25.32 -3.22
CA TYR A 3 -0.83 25.41 -3.98
C TYR A 3 -2.10 25.34 -3.12
N ALA A 4 -1.94 25.22 -1.79
CA ALA A 4 -3.05 25.06 -0.85
C ALA A 4 -3.96 23.85 -1.19
N VAL A 5 -3.35 22.73 -1.56
CA VAL A 5 -4.04 21.49 -1.94
C VAL A 5 -4.71 20.86 -0.73
N GLU A 6 -4.00 20.77 0.39
CA GLU A 6 -4.46 20.13 1.63
C GLU A 6 -4.65 21.16 2.76
N SER A 7 -3.97 22.31 2.69
CA SER A 7 -3.96 23.29 3.78
C SER A 7 -3.66 24.71 3.27
N LYS A 8 -4.20 25.70 3.99
CA LYS A 8 -3.81 27.11 3.78
C LYS A 8 -2.40 27.42 4.29
N LYS A 9 -1.78 26.53 5.06
CA LYS A 9 -0.41 26.70 5.55
C LYS A 9 0.57 26.29 4.45
N LYS A 10 1.43 27.22 4.05
CA LYS A 10 2.45 26.97 2.99
C LYS A 10 3.47 25.92 3.43
N GLN A 11 3.80 25.86 4.71
CA GLN A 11 4.78 24.93 5.28
C GLN A 11 4.42 24.59 6.72
N ILE A 12 4.65 23.34 7.08
CA ILE A 12 4.58 22.84 8.47
C ILE A 12 5.74 21.87 8.69
N ASN A 13 6.20 21.79 9.93
CA ASN A 13 7.15 20.77 10.33
C ASN A 13 6.42 19.42 10.48
N GLY A 14 6.99 18.35 9.91
CA GLY A 14 6.54 16.99 10.16
C GLY A 14 7.00 16.47 11.51
N LEU A 15 6.68 15.23 11.81
CA LEU A 15 7.06 14.55 13.06
C LEU A 15 8.58 14.30 13.20
N GLY A 16 9.38 14.54 12.15
CA GLY A 16 10.82 14.30 12.15
C GLY A 16 11.22 12.82 12.19
N ILE A 17 10.29 11.90 11.91
CA ILE A 17 10.51 10.45 11.96
C ILE A 17 11.25 9.97 10.72
N LEU A 18 10.92 10.53 9.56
CA LEU A 18 11.59 10.25 8.30
C LEU A 18 12.35 11.48 7.81
N PRO A 19 13.56 11.32 7.29
CA PRO A 19 14.36 12.42 6.76
C PRO A 19 13.88 12.82 5.37
N THR A 20 12.65 13.27 5.28
CA THR A 20 12.00 13.62 4.02
C THR A 20 11.37 14.99 4.08
N VAL A 21 11.32 15.64 2.93
CA VAL A 21 10.48 16.81 2.70
C VAL A 21 9.47 16.46 1.60
N THR A 22 8.20 16.79 1.84
CA THR A 22 7.12 16.54 0.90
C THR A 22 6.60 17.86 0.35
N PHE A 23 6.54 17.95 -0.97
CA PHE A 23 5.91 19.05 -1.70
C PHE A 23 4.54 18.55 -2.20
N LEU A 24 3.48 19.31 -1.94
CA LEU A 24 2.15 18.99 -2.46
C LEU A 24 1.97 19.65 -3.82
N GLU A 25 1.66 18.82 -4.80
CA GLU A 25 1.42 19.23 -6.20
C GLU A 25 -0.08 19.34 -6.47
N LYS A 26 -0.45 20.12 -7.49
CA LYS A 26 -1.85 20.26 -7.88
C LYS A 26 -2.43 18.94 -8.42
N ASP A 27 -1.62 18.26 -9.22
CA ASP A 27 -2.03 17.02 -9.87
C ASP A 27 -1.89 15.83 -8.91
N LYS A 28 -2.99 15.12 -8.72
CA LYS A 28 -3.03 13.90 -7.93
C LYS A 28 -2.51 12.73 -8.75
N VAL A 29 -1.57 11.99 -8.17
CA VAL A 29 -1.18 10.69 -8.69
C VAL A 29 -2.25 9.68 -8.28
N LEU A 30 -2.78 8.92 -9.24
CA LEU A 30 -3.65 7.77 -9.04
C LEU A 30 -3.25 6.73 -10.07
N THR A 31 -2.52 5.71 -9.65
CA THR A 31 -2.00 4.70 -10.57
C THR A 31 -1.72 3.37 -9.87
N GLN A 32 -1.93 2.29 -10.60
CA GLN A 32 -1.46 0.96 -10.17
C GLN A 32 0.04 0.87 -10.34
N VAL A 33 0.71 0.20 -9.39
CA VAL A 33 2.16 0.01 -9.40
C VAL A 33 2.55 -1.44 -9.15
N ARG A 34 3.68 -1.82 -9.78
CA ARG A 34 4.47 -2.99 -9.38
C ARG A 34 5.83 -2.50 -8.95
N ALA A 35 6.32 -3.06 -7.86
CA ALA A 35 7.60 -2.69 -7.29
C ALA A 35 8.32 -3.90 -6.71
N ARG A 36 9.59 -3.71 -6.37
CA ARG A 36 10.38 -4.67 -5.59
C ARG A 36 10.95 -3.97 -4.38
N GLU A 37 10.81 -4.59 -3.22
CA GLU A 37 11.51 -4.11 -2.04
C GLU A 37 13.03 -4.20 -2.28
N VAL A 38 13.75 -3.11 -2.00
CA VAL A 38 15.19 -3.04 -2.29
C VAL A 38 15.99 -4.03 -1.44
N SER A 39 15.56 -4.27 -0.19
CA SER A 39 16.30 -5.11 0.75
C SER A 39 16.13 -6.61 0.53
N SER A 40 14.95 -7.07 0.13
CA SER A 40 14.65 -8.51 -0.06
C SER A 40 14.54 -8.91 -1.53
N GLY A 41 14.32 -7.94 -2.43
CA GLY A 41 14.01 -8.21 -3.83
C GLY A 41 12.59 -8.73 -4.06
N LEU A 42 11.78 -8.88 -3.01
CA LEU A 42 10.42 -9.40 -3.11
C LEU A 42 9.52 -8.42 -3.87
N GLU A 43 8.66 -8.99 -4.69
CA GLU A 43 7.69 -8.23 -5.45
C GLU A 43 6.53 -7.78 -4.54
N VAL A 44 6.09 -6.55 -4.79
CA VAL A 44 4.89 -5.96 -4.24
C VAL A 44 4.09 -5.32 -5.34
N PHE A 45 2.79 -5.28 -5.17
CA PHE A 45 1.88 -4.61 -6.08
C PHE A 45 0.86 -3.81 -5.26
N GLY A 46 0.29 -2.81 -5.88
CA GLY A 46 -0.68 -1.95 -5.22
C GLY A 46 -0.98 -0.74 -6.07
N TYR A 47 -1.21 0.38 -5.41
CA TYR A 47 -1.49 1.64 -6.08
C TYR A 47 -0.93 2.84 -5.31
N GLU A 48 -0.59 3.88 -6.04
CA GLU A 48 -0.25 5.20 -5.51
C GLU A 48 -1.48 6.11 -5.60
N ILE A 49 -1.77 6.84 -4.52
CA ILE A 49 -2.83 7.84 -4.46
C ILE A 49 -2.39 9.01 -3.58
N HIS A 50 -1.78 10.02 -4.16
CA HIS A 50 -1.21 11.15 -3.41
C HIS A 50 -1.05 12.40 -4.25
N HIS A 51 -1.02 13.56 -3.59
CA HIS A 51 -0.59 14.84 -4.14
C HIS A 51 0.88 15.13 -3.83
N GLY A 52 1.43 14.46 -2.81
CA GLY A 52 2.77 14.68 -2.31
C GLY A 52 3.84 14.12 -3.25
N ARG A 53 4.97 14.86 -3.36
CA ARG A 53 6.23 14.37 -3.89
C ARG A 53 7.28 14.52 -2.83
N SER A 54 7.75 13.39 -2.31
CA SER A 54 8.74 13.38 -1.22
C SER A 54 10.15 13.27 -1.78
N ARG A 55 11.05 14.07 -1.21
CA ARG A 55 12.48 13.97 -1.43
C ARG A 55 13.16 13.48 -0.15
N ASN A 56 14.04 12.53 -0.29
CA ASN A 56 14.92 12.10 0.78
C ASN A 56 15.98 13.18 1.03
N LEU A 57 16.16 13.60 2.28
CA LEU A 57 17.11 14.63 2.67
C LEU A 57 18.54 14.10 2.89
N GLY A 58 18.79 12.81 2.67
CA GLY A 58 20.11 12.20 2.63
C GLY A 58 20.27 10.95 3.48
N GLY A 59 21.24 10.12 3.10
CA GLY A 59 21.75 8.99 3.91
C GLY A 59 20.91 7.72 3.97
N TYR A 60 19.70 7.72 3.42
CA TYR A 60 18.80 6.57 3.48
C TYR A 60 18.52 6.01 2.10
N GLN A 61 18.40 4.70 2.03
CA GLN A 61 18.07 4.02 0.78
C GLN A 61 16.56 4.07 0.51
N PRO A 62 16.14 4.11 -0.77
CA PRO A 62 14.75 3.92 -1.12
C PRO A 62 14.27 2.55 -0.64
N ALA A 63 13.02 2.46 -0.24
CA ALA A 63 12.45 1.20 0.23
C ALA A 63 12.07 0.28 -0.93
N PHE A 64 11.54 0.86 -2.01
CA PHE A 64 11.04 0.14 -3.18
C PHE A 64 11.61 0.69 -4.48
N LYS A 65 11.90 -0.21 -5.41
CA LYS A 65 12.15 0.09 -6.81
C LYS A 65 10.87 -0.16 -7.59
N ILE A 66 10.27 0.90 -8.11
CA ILE A 66 9.10 0.80 -8.97
C ILE A 66 9.53 0.27 -10.33
N THR A 67 8.88 -0.79 -10.78
CA THR A 67 9.17 -1.45 -12.06
C THR A 67 8.10 -1.19 -13.12
N GLU A 68 6.86 -0.86 -12.67
CA GLU A 68 5.74 -0.61 -13.55
C GLU A 68 4.76 0.39 -12.93
N ARG A 69 4.24 1.32 -13.75
CA ARG A 69 3.10 2.20 -13.43
C ARG A 69 2.09 2.15 -14.57
N ALA A 70 0.81 1.93 -14.26
CA ALA A 70 -0.29 1.83 -15.22
C ALA A 70 0.04 0.90 -16.42
N GLY A 71 0.64 -0.27 -16.16
CA GLY A 71 1.03 -1.23 -17.19
C GLY A 71 2.29 -0.88 -17.99
N LYS A 72 2.91 0.29 -17.74
CA LYS A 72 4.14 0.72 -18.43
C LYS A 72 5.36 0.50 -17.57
N ARG A 73 6.42 -0.06 -18.16
CA ARG A 73 7.71 -0.23 -17.47
C ARG A 73 8.32 1.13 -17.14
N VAL A 74 8.76 1.26 -15.89
CA VAL A 74 9.46 2.46 -15.39
C VAL A 74 10.69 2.05 -14.58
N LYS A 75 11.59 3.02 -14.37
CA LYS A 75 12.72 2.89 -13.44
C LYS A 75 12.64 4.05 -12.46
N ASP A 76 11.99 3.83 -11.35
CA ASP A 76 11.79 4.86 -10.33
C ASP A 76 11.90 4.23 -8.94
N PHE A 77 11.85 5.05 -7.91
CA PHE A 77 11.94 4.61 -6.54
C PHE A 77 10.82 5.22 -5.71
N ASP A 78 10.38 4.48 -4.70
CA ASP A 78 9.43 4.93 -3.70
C ASP A 78 9.90 4.58 -2.30
N GLY A 79 9.48 5.43 -1.38
CA GLY A 79 9.64 5.22 0.03
C GLY A 79 11.04 5.43 0.56
N VAL A 80 11.12 5.37 1.86
CA VAL A 80 12.36 5.50 2.65
C VAL A 80 12.38 4.45 3.73
N LEU A 81 13.52 3.81 3.88
CA LEU A 81 13.78 2.88 4.96
C LEU A 81 14.80 3.51 5.91
N ALA A 82 14.35 3.88 7.10
CA ALA A 82 15.13 4.62 8.09
C ALA A 82 15.28 3.84 9.41
N ASP A 83 16.06 4.42 10.33
CA ASP A 83 16.32 3.90 11.68
C ASP A 83 16.60 2.40 11.71
N ARG A 84 17.76 2.01 11.15
CA ARG A 84 18.19 0.61 11.10
C ARG A 84 17.12 -0.33 10.55
N LYS A 85 16.33 0.15 9.58
CA LYS A 85 15.23 -0.58 8.93
C LYS A 85 14.01 -0.83 9.83
N ASN A 86 13.79 0.00 10.83
CA ASN A 86 12.60 -0.10 11.68
C ASN A 86 11.46 0.83 11.27
N ILE A 87 11.75 1.85 10.45
CA ILE A 87 10.78 2.83 9.98
C ILE A 87 10.71 2.76 8.47
N LEU A 88 9.53 2.48 7.95
CA LEU A 88 9.24 2.40 6.54
C LEU A 88 8.17 3.42 6.18
N GLY A 89 8.47 4.32 5.25
CA GLY A 89 7.50 5.21 4.61
C GLY A 89 7.39 4.89 3.13
N THR A 90 6.19 4.89 2.57
CA THR A 90 5.92 4.59 1.17
C THR A 90 4.60 5.23 0.73
N TYR A 91 4.47 5.53 -0.55
CA TYR A 91 3.20 5.91 -1.19
C TYR A 91 2.43 4.70 -1.75
N ASN A 92 3.04 3.52 -1.76
CA ASN A 92 2.39 2.34 -2.28
C ASN A 92 1.38 1.78 -1.27
N HIS A 93 0.11 1.84 -1.61
CA HIS A 93 -0.99 1.20 -0.89
C HIS A 93 -1.12 -0.26 -1.29
N GLY A 94 -1.59 -1.12 -0.37
CA GLY A 94 -1.87 -2.53 -0.65
C GLY A 94 -0.63 -3.43 -0.66
N LEU A 95 0.56 -2.94 -0.27
CA LEU A 95 1.78 -3.74 -0.35
C LEU A 95 1.76 -5.04 0.47
N PHE A 96 0.93 -5.12 1.51
CA PHE A 96 0.74 -6.35 2.29
C PHE A 96 -0.23 -7.36 1.65
N ASP A 97 -0.83 -7.03 0.51
CA ASP A 97 -1.59 -7.99 -0.29
C ASP A 97 -0.66 -8.97 -1.02
N ALA A 98 0.62 -8.61 -1.16
CA ALA A 98 1.67 -9.50 -1.63
C ALA A 98 2.07 -10.50 -0.53
N ASP A 99 1.57 -11.74 -0.59
CA ASP A 99 1.71 -12.77 0.45
C ASP A 99 3.15 -13.01 0.89
N ASN A 100 4.07 -13.10 -0.08
CA ASN A 100 5.49 -13.34 0.19
C ASN A 100 6.13 -12.16 0.93
N PHE A 101 5.84 -10.93 0.49
CA PHE A 101 6.35 -9.73 1.15
C PHE A 101 5.76 -9.60 2.56
N ARG A 102 4.45 -9.78 2.71
CA ARG A 102 3.79 -9.75 4.02
C ARG A 102 4.41 -10.76 4.98
N ARG A 103 4.64 -12.00 4.53
CA ARG A 103 5.25 -13.05 5.35
C ARG A 103 6.67 -12.69 5.76
N ASP A 104 7.49 -12.25 4.83
CA ASP A 104 8.86 -11.84 5.09
C ASP A 104 8.92 -10.66 6.07
N PHE A 105 8.11 -9.64 5.84
CA PHE A 105 8.01 -8.48 6.73
C PHE A 105 7.65 -8.88 8.16
N LEU A 106 6.63 -9.72 8.33
CA LEU A 106 6.22 -10.22 9.64
C LEU A 106 7.30 -11.11 10.27
N ASN A 107 8.00 -11.93 9.49
CA ASN A 107 9.09 -12.76 10.00
C ASN A 107 10.27 -11.92 10.46
N ARG A 108 10.61 -10.84 9.80
CA ARG A 108 11.64 -9.89 10.28
C ARG A 108 11.29 -9.33 11.65
N ILE A 109 10.02 -8.97 11.89
CA ILE A 109 9.55 -8.52 13.21
C ILE A 109 9.61 -9.65 14.23
N ARG A 110 9.17 -10.86 13.87
CA ARG A 110 9.20 -12.04 14.74
C ARG A 110 10.62 -12.34 15.23
N VAL A 111 11.57 -12.41 14.30
CA VAL A 111 12.98 -12.70 14.61
C VAL A 111 13.57 -11.62 15.53
N LYS A 112 13.27 -10.34 15.30
CA LYS A 112 13.69 -9.25 16.22
C LYS A 112 13.14 -9.40 17.63
N LYS A 113 11.97 -10.05 17.79
CA LYS A 113 11.36 -10.34 19.09
C LYS A 113 11.81 -11.70 19.66
N GLY A 114 12.75 -12.40 19.03
CA GLY A 114 13.18 -13.73 19.46
C GLY A 114 12.19 -14.85 19.12
N TRP A 115 11.22 -14.61 18.24
CA TRP A 115 10.25 -15.62 17.83
C TRP A 115 10.72 -16.32 16.56
N LEU A 116 10.32 -17.58 16.39
CA LEU A 116 10.61 -18.33 15.18
C LEU A 116 9.91 -17.73 13.96
N ALA A 117 10.61 -17.71 12.83
CA ALA A 117 10.00 -17.40 11.55
C ALA A 117 8.97 -18.47 11.18
N LEU A 118 7.92 -18.07 10.46
CA LEU A 118 6.89 -18.99 9.96
C LEU A 118 7.08 -19.19 8.45
N ASN A 119 7.02 -20.44 8.01
CA ASN A 119 7.27 -20.80 6.61
C ASN A 119 6.05 -20.64 5.70
N ASN A 120 4.83 -20.61 6.28
CA ASN A 120 3.60 -20.56 5.49
C ASN A 120 3.17 -19.12 5.24
N ALA A 121 3.16 -18.70 3.99
CA ALA A 121 2.38 -17.54 3.58
C ALA A 121 0.90 -17.94 3.62
N VAL A 122 0.12 -17.23 4.42
CA VAL A 122 -1.35 -17.36 4.34
C VAL A 122 -1.80 -16.58 3.13
N SER A 123 -2.20 -17.28 2.08
CA SER A 123 -2.80 -16.64 0.91
C SER A 123 -4.24 -16.24 1.25
N THR A 124 -4.53 -14.97 1.08
CA THR A 124 -5.91 -14.47 1.17
C THR A 124 -6.53 -14.63 -0.23
N ASN A 125 -7.29 -15.68 -0.43
CA ASN A 125 -8.03 -15.84 -1.67
C ASN A 125 -9.30 -14.98 -1.61
N LEU A 126 -9.26 -13.80 -2.26
CA LEU A 126 -10.39 -12.86 -2.31
C LEU A 126 -11.67 -13.52 -2.83
N ASN A 127 -11.57 -14.45 -3.79
CA ASN A 127 -12.75 -15.16 -4.30
C ASN A 127 -13.41 -16.00 -3.20
N THR A 128 -12.63 -16.69 -2.37
CA THR A 128 -13.16 -17.43 -1.23
C THR A 128 -13.87 -16.51 -0.22
N GLU A 129 -13.29 -15.33 0.05
CA GLU A 129 -13.92 -14.36 0.95
C GLU A 129 -15.19 -13.75 0.34
N PHE A 130 -15.22 -13.50 -0.96
CA PHE A 130 -16.42 -13.06 -1.67
C PHE A 130 -17.53 -14.13 -1.66
N GLU A 131 -17.21 -15.41 -1.84
CA GLU A 131 -18.19 -16.50 -1.72
C GLU A 131 -18.75 -16.59 -0.30
N ARG A 132 -17.91 -16.46 0.73
CA ARG A 132 -18.37 -16.42 2.12
C ARG A 132 -19.32 -15.24 2.38
N LEU A 133 -18.99 -14.06 1.85
CA LEU A 133 -19.85 -12.88 1.94
C LEU A 133 -21.17 -13.08 1.18
N ALA A 134 -21.12 -13.64 -0.02
CA ALA A 134 -22.30 -13.95 -0.81
C ALA A 134 -23.23 -14.94 -0.10
N ASP A 135 -22.66 -15.96 0.54
CA ASP A 135 -23.43 -16.93 1.34
C ASP A 135 -24.06 -16.29 2.57
N LEU A 136 -23.34 -15.39 3.24
CA LEU A 136 -23.90 -14.64 4.36
C LEU A 136 -25.11 -13.80 3.91
N VAL A 137 -24.99 -13.10 2.79
CA VAL A 137 -26.07 -12.31 2.20
C VAL A 137 -27.27 -13.22 1.84
N ARG A 138 -27.04 -14.32 1.10
CA ARG A 138 -28.07 -15.27 0.70
C ARG A 138 -28.84 -15.85 1.89
N LYS A 139 -28.17 -16.10 3.02
CA LYS A 139 -28.76 -16.66 4.23
C LYS A 139 -29.61 -15.66 5.04
N ASN A 140 -29.34 -14.36 4.89
CA ASN A 140 -29.93 -13.33 5.75
C ASN A 140 -30.87 -12.36 5.01
N ILE A 141 -31.01 -12.47 3.70
CA ILE A 141 -31.88 -11.62 2.88
C ILE A 141 -32.87 -12.48 2.12
N ASP A 142 -34.09 -11.99 1.99
CA ASP A 142 -35.08 -12.56 1.05
C ASP A 142 -34.64 -12.29 -0.39
N MET A 143 -33.87 -13.24 -0.95
CA MET A 143 -33.35 -13.14 -2.30
C MET A 143 -34.44 -13.05 -3.37
N LYS A 144 -35.63 -13.65 -3.13
CA LYS A 144 -36.73 -13.56 -4.09
C LYS A 144 -37.28 -12.15 -4.14
N LEU A 145 -37.47 -11.53 -2.97
CA LEU A 145 -37.90 -10.13 -2.88
C LEU A 145 -36.84 -9.20 -3.50
N LEU A 146 -35.56 -9.41 -3.21
CA LEU A 146 -34.49 -8.63 -3.79
C LEU A 146 -34.52 -8.65 -5.33
N TYR A 147 -34.61 -9.84 -5.92
CA TYR A 147 -34.69 -9.98 -7.38
C TYR A 147 -35.99 -9.41 -7.96
N LYS A 148 -37.09 -9.45 -7.22
CA LYS A 148 -38.37 -8.83 -7.64
C LYS A 148 -38.23 -7.31 -7.71
N ILE A 149 -37.60 -6.69 -6.71
CA ILE A 149 -37.33 -5.24 -6.67
C ILE A 149 -36.40 -4.85 -7.84
N LEU A 150 -35.30 -5.56 -8.04
CA LEU A 150 -34.36 -5.28 -9.12
C LEU A 150 -35.01 -5.37 -10.52
N LYS A 151 -35.92 -6.32 -10.72
CA LYS A 151 -36.63 -6.46 -12.00
C LYS A 151 -37.71 -5.40 -12.22
N ALA A 152 -38.31 -4.90 -11.14
CA ALA A 152 -39.36 -3.88 -11.23
C ALA A 152 -38.79 -2.50 -11.63
N GLY A 153 -37.51 -2.28 -11.42
CA GLY A 153 -36.86 -0.98 -11.56
C GLY A 153 -37.36 -0.01 -10.46
N ILE A 154 -36.43 0.73 -9.88
CA ILE A 154 -36.78 1.88 -9.01
C ILE A 154 -36.58 3.14 -9.85
#